data_b1eafd26c3aa609cd52a5c521a148353
#
_entry.id   b1eafd26c3aa609cd52a5c521a148353
#
_cell.length_a   1.000
_cell.length_b   1.000
_cell.length_c   1.000
_cell.angle_alpha   90.00
_cell.angle_beta   90.00
_cell.angle_gamma   90.00
#
_symmetry.space_group_name_H-M   'P 1'
#
loop_
_entity.id
_entity.type
_entity.pdbx_description
1 polymer ?
#
loop_
_entity_poly.entity_id
_entity_poly.type
_entity_poly.pdbx_seq_one_letter_code
_entity_poly.pdbx_strand_id
1 'polypeptide(L)'
;MGYIQPFDRNQLTLPESLDSYISCENPVRLIDVFVDQFIKLHPDFSSYKGNSPTGRSAYSFGTLLKLYVYGYLNSISSSRKLERETLRNMELIWLLGNLHPDHKTIADFRSKQTSGIHECCLDFRRFLVSSGYISGKLV
;
A
#
# COMPACT_ATOMS: atom_id res chain seq x y z
N MET A 1 -6.59 -41.88 13.32
CA MET A 1 -6.06 -40.51 13.23
C MET A 1 -6.74 -39.73 12.11
N GLY A 2 -7.34 -38.62 12.43
CA GLY A 2 -8.02 -37.79 11.46
C GLY A 2 -7.10 -36.70 10.90
N TYR A 3 -7.54 -36.12 9.77
CA TYR A 3 -6.88 -34.93 9.22
C TYR A 3 -7.27 -33.68 9.98
N ILE A 4 -6.45 -32.64 9.90
CA ILE A 4 -6.82 -31.33 10.43
C ILE A 4 -8.01 -30.82 9.62
N GLN A 5 -9.07 -30.43 10.32
CA GLN A 5 -10.30 -29.98 9.66
C GLN A 5 -10.28 -28.47 9.48
N PRO A 6 -10.69 -27.96 8.31
CA PRO A 6 -10.87 -26.51 8.15
C PRO A 6 -12.07 -26.02 8.97
N PHE A 7 -12.06 -24.71 9.25
CA PHE A 7 -13.22 -24.12 9.89
C PHE A 7 -14.43 -24.12 8.96
N ASP A 8 -15.62 -24.19 9.54
CA ASP A 8 -16.85 -23.95 8.81
C ASP A 8 -16.86 -22.48 8.35
N ARG A 9 -17.03 -22.28 7.03
CA ARG A 9 -17.01 -20.93 6.44
C ARG A 9 -18.15 -20.04 6.93
N ASN A 10 -19.21 -20.63 7.44
CA ASN A 10 -20.36 -19.91 7.95
C ASN A 10 -20.31 -19.69 9.47
N GLN A 11 -19.25 -20.19 10.12
CA GLN A 11 -19.09 -20.01 11.55
C GLN A 11 -18.80 -18.55 11.87
N LEU A 12 -19.59 -17.98 12.78
CA LEU A 12 -19.34 -16.62 13.25
C LEU A 12 -18.19 -16.62 14.23
N THR A 13 -17.27 -15.66 14.03
CA THR A 13 -16.13 -15.46 14.94
C THR A 13 -16.15 -14.00 15.40
N LEU A 14 -15.52 -13.74 16.54
CA LEU A 14 -15.33 -12.36 16.98
C LEU A 14 -14.38 -11.65 16.02
N PRO A 15 -14.73 -10.44 15.54
CA PRO A 15 -13.84 -9.72 14.64
C PRO A 15 -12.58 -9.28 15.37
N GLU A 16 -11.43 -9.52 14.75
CA GLU A 16 -10.15 -9.02 15.23
C GLU A 16 -9.86 -7.67 14.59
N SER A 17 -8.95 -6.89 15.19
CA SER A 17 -8.48 -5.66 14.57
C SER A 17 -7.63 -5.99 13.33
N LEU A 18 -7.63 -5.09 12.34
CA LEU A 18 -6.75 -5.27 11.17
C LEU A 18 -5.28 -5.40 11.59
N ASP A 19 -4.90 -4.68 12.62
CA ASP A 19 -3.51 -4.67 13.08
C ASP A 19 -3.05 -6.05 13.56
N SER A 20 -3.95 -6.86 14.10
CA SER A 20 -3.62 -8.20 14.59
C SER A 20 -3.27 -9.19 13.48
N TYR A 21 -3.71 -8.92 12.24
CA TYR A 21 -3.41 -9.80 11.11
C TYR A 21 -2.00 -9.60 10.55
N ILE A 22 -1.30 -8.52 10.92
CA ILE A 22 0.01 -8.20 10.39
C ILE A 22 1.05 -8.32 11.50
N SER A 23 2.06 -9.18 11.29
CA SER A 23 3.15 -9.33 12.21
C SER A 23 3.86 -7.99 12.48
N CYS A 24 4.34 -7.79 13.69
CA CYS A 24 5.08 -6.57 14.01
C CYS A 24 6.41 -6.46 13.26
N GLU A 25 6.90 -7.56 12.70
CA GLU A 25 8.12 -7.59 11.90
C GLU A 25 7.85 -7.51 10.39
N ASN A 26 6.60 -7.44 9.98
CA ASN A 26 6.26 -7.42 8.56
C ASN A 26 6.75 -6.13 7.91
N PRO A 27 7.50 -6.21 6.79
CA PRO A 27 8.01 -5.03 6.09
C PRO A 27 6.95 -4.04 5.63
N VAL A 28 5.68 -4.45 5.51
CA VAL A 28 4.60 -3.52 5.11
C VAL A 28 4.44 -2.40 6.14
N ARG A 29 4.78 -2.63 7.40
CA ARG A 29 4.75 -1.60 8.44
C ARG A 29 5.78 -0.50 8.18
N LEU A 30 6.90 -0.84 7.56
CA LEU A 30 7.92 0.14 7.17
C LEU A 30 7.40 1.06 6.06
N ILE A 31 6.63 0.51 5.12
CA ILE A 31 6.00 1.30 4.06
C ILE A 31 5.10 2.37 4.68
N ASP A 32 4.28 1.97 5.63
CA ASP A 32 3.34 2.87 6.29
C ASP A 32 4.05 4.07 6.93
N VAL A 33 5.05 3.79 7.76
CA VAL A 33 5.81 4.83 8.45
C VAL A 33 6.62 5.68 7.48
N PHE A 34 7.28 5.05 6.51
CA PHE A 34 8.14 5.75 5.56
C PHE A 34 7.36 6.72 4.69
N VAL A 35 6.23 6.29 4.15
CA VAL A 35 5.42 7.16 3.29
C VAL A 35 4.86 8.34 4.09
N ASP A 36 4.43 8.11 5.33
CA ASP A 36 3.98 9.19 6.18
C ASP A 36 5.08 10.24 6.41
N GLN A 37 6.31 9.80 6.64
CA GLN A 37 7.46 10.70 6.78
C GLN A 37 7.81 11.40 5.47
N PHE A 38 7.77 10.68 4.36
CA PHE A 38 8.04 11.26 3.04
C PHE A 38 7.09 12.43 2.75
N ILE A 39 5.81 12.27 3.04
CA ILE A 39 4.81 13.30 2.81
C ILE A 39 5.08 14.52 3.68
N LYS A 40 5.50 14.32 4.93
CA LYS A 40 5.85 15.44 5.82
C LYS A 40 7.05 16.23 5.31
N LEU A 41 8.02 15.54 4.69
CA LEU A 41 9.23 16.18 4.15
C LEU A 41 9.01 16.81 2.78
N HIS A 42 7.92 16.46 2.09
CA HIS A 42 7.60 16.94 0.75
C HIS A 42 6.19 17.52 0.71
N PRO A 43 5.96 18.66 1.37
CA PRO A 43 4.61 19.23 1.47
C PRO A 43 3.98 19.61 0.13
N ASP A 44 4.80 19.78 -0.92
CA ASP A 44 4.31 20.10 -2.25
C ASP A 44 3.37 19.03 -2.79
N PHE A 45 3.58 17.77 -2.39
CA PHE A 45 2.73 16.67 -2.81
C PHE A 45 1.40 16.61 -2.05
N SER A 46 1.28 17.32 -0.93
CA SER A 46 0.05 17.34 -0.14
C SER A 46 -1.08 18.12 -0.81
N SER A 47 -0.77 18.91 -1.83
CA SER A 47 -1.76 19.67 -2.59
C SER A 47 -2.51 18.83 -3.63
N TYR A 48 -2.21 17.54 -3.71
CA TYR A 48 -2.91 16.65 -4.65
C TYR A 48 -4.40 16.62 -4.34
N LYS A 49 -5.17 17.01 -5.33
CA LYS A 49 -6.63 16.90 -5.31
C LYS A 49 -7.01 15.87 -6.36
N GLY A 50 -7.52 14.75 -5.90
CA GLY A 50 -7.97 13.73 -6.83
C GLY A 50 -9.10 14.24 -7.73
N ASN A 51 -9.20 13.68 -8.92
CA ASN A 51 -10.31 13.98 -9.81
C ASN A 51 -11.59 13.36 -9.26
N SER A 52 -12.40 14.19 -8.62
CA SER A 52 -13.75 13.79 -8.26
C SER A 52 -14.72 14.80 -8.83
N PRO A 53 -15.19 14.61 -10.07
CA PRO A 53 -16.11 15.55 -10.72
C PRO A 53 -17.48 15.63 -10.06
N THR A 54 -17.81 14.69 -9.16
CA THR A 54 -19.14 14.57 -8.56
C THR A 54 -19.17 14.87 -7.07
N GLY A 55 -18.13 15.49 -6.50
CA GLY A 55 -18.10 15.82 -5.07
C GLY A 55 -17.83 14.64 -4.15
N ARG A 56 -17.47 13.46 -4.67
CA ARG A 56 -17.03 12.34 -3.86
C ARG A 56 -15.68 12.64 -3.24
N SER A 57 -15.50 12.20 -2.01
CA SER A 57 -14.20 12.30 -1.34
C SER A 57 -13.15 11.53 -2.14
N ALA A 58 -12.08 12.20 -2.51
CA ALA A 58 -10.96 11.56 -3.20
C ALA A 58 -10.07 10.85 -2.19
N TYR A 59 -9.37 9.80 -2.66
CA TYR A 59 -8.34 9.17 -1.84
C TYR A 59 -7.19 10.15 -1.63
N SER A 60 -6.58 10.11 -0.44
CA SER A 60 -5.46 10.98 -0.13
C SER A 60 -4.22 10.59 -0.96
N PHE A 61 -3.32 11.55 -1.15
CA PHE A 61 -2.03 11.30 -1.78
C PHE A 61 -1.29 10.16 -1.07
N GLY A 62 -1.30 10.17 0.26
CA GLY A 62 -0.63 9.14 1.07
C GLY A 62 -1.18 7.74 0.83
N THR A 63 -2.49 7.59 0.73
CA THR A 63 -3.10 6.29 0.47
C THR A 63 -2.64 5.72 -0.86
N LEU A 64 -2.71 6.52 -1.92
CA LEU A 64 -2.32 6.07 -3.26
C LEU A 64 -0.81 5.85 -3.36
N LEU A 65 -0.02 6.67 -2.67
CA LEU A 65 1.43 6.51 -2.66
C LEU A 65 1.84 5.21 -1.94
N LYS A 66 1.22 4.87 -0.82
CA LYS A 66 1.45 3.61 -0.13
C LYS A 66 1.17 2.41 -1.03
N LEU A 67 0.09 2.48 -1.79
CA LEU A 67 -0.26 1.43 -2.75
C LEU A 67 0.83 1.26 -3.81
N TYR A 68 1.34 2.35 -4.36
CA TYR A 68 2.40 2.29 -5.37
C TYR A 68 3.73 1.82 -4.81
N VAL A 69 4.11 2.24 -3.61
CA VAL A 69 5.33 1.76 -2.97
C VAL A 69 5.24 0.26 -2.71
N TYR A 70 4.09 -0.20 -2.24
CA TYR A 70 3.86 -1.65 -2.07
C TYR A 70 3.98 -2.39 -3.40
N GLY A 71 3.37 -1.87 -4.45
CA GLY A 71 3.46 -2.46 -5.78
C GLY A 71 4.90 -2.49 -6.30
N TYR A 72 5.65 -1.43 -6.07
CA TYR A 72 7.06 -1.36 -6.47
C TYR A 72 7.89 -2.46 -5.80
N LEU A 73 7.72 -2.65 -4.49
CA LEU A 73 8.47 -3.66 -3.75
C LEU A 73 8.07 -5.09 -4.13
N ASN A 74 6.82 -5.30 -4.48
CA ASN A 74 6.29 -6.63 -4.77
C ASN A 74 6.12 -6.90 -6.25
N SER A 75 6.67 -6.03 -7.10
CA SER A 75 6.66 -6.17 -8.56
C SER A 75 5.24 -6.23 -9.16
N ILE A 76 4.34 -5.46 -8.60
CA ILE A 76 2.97 -5.31 -9.11
C ILE A 76 2.86 -3.93 -9.75
N SER A 77 2.90 -3.88 -11.07
CA SER A 77 2.86 -2.62 -11.82
C SER A 77 1.51 -2.31 -12.46
N SER A 78 0.68 -3.33 -12.66
CA SER A 78 -0.63 -3.16 -13.29
C SER A 78 -1.63 -2.53 -12.34
N SER A 79 -2.28 -1.45 -12.76
CA SER A 79 -3.32 -0.80 -11.95
C SER A 79 -4.50 -1.74 -11.68
N ARG A 80 -4.83 -2.61 -12.62
CA ARG A 80 -5.89 -3.60 -12.42
C ARG A 80 -5.51 -4.67 -11.39
N LYS A 81 -4.24 -5.09 -11.38
CA LYS A 81 -3.74 -6.00 -10.36
C LYS A 81 -3.72 -5.35 -8.99
N LEU A 82 -3.27 -4.09 -8.92
CA LEU A 82 -3.28 -3.35 -7.66
C LEU A 82 -4.69 -3.21 -7.10
N GLU A 83 -5.67 -2.86 -7.94
CA GLU A 83 -7.07 -2.82 -7.51
C GLU A 83 -7.51 -4.16 -6.91
N ARG A 84 -7.23 -5.25 -7.61
CA ARG A 84 -7.59 -6.60 -7.14
C ARG A 84 -6.91 -6.92 -5.81
N GLU A 85 -5.64 -6.60 -5.68
CA GLU A 85 -4.90 -6.88 -4.45
C GLU A 85 -5.42 -6.10 -3.25
N THR A 86 -5.98 -4.90 -3.44
CA THR A 86 -6.60 -4.16 -2.33
C THR A 86 -7.81 -4.89 -1.73
N LEU A 87 -8.43 -5.77 -2.50
CA LEU A 87 -9.61 -6.52 -2.07
C LEU A 87 -9.29 -7.85 -1.40
N ARG A 88 -8.11 -8.42 -1.67
CA ARG A 88 -7.77 -9.78 -1.24
C ARG A 88 -6.45 -9.91 -0.48
N ASN A 89 -5.56 -8.95 -0.61
CA ASN A 89 -4.24 -9.00 0.02
C ASN A 89 -4.30 -8.35 1.40
N MET A 90 -4.11 -9.14 2.44
CA MET A 90 -4.24 -8.66 3.81
C MET A 90 -3.25 -7.54 4.14
N GLU A 91 -2.04 -7.60 3.61
CA GLU A 91 -1.05 -6.55 3.81
C GLU A 91 -1.54 -5.21 3.25
N LEU A 92 -2.13 -5.23 2.05
CA LEU A 92 -2.70 -4.02 1.45
C LEU A 92 -3.97 -3.55 2.16
N ILE A 93 -4.80 -4.48 2.60
CA ILE A 93 -6.00 -4.14 3.37
C ILE A 93 -5.58 -3.39 4.64
N TRP A 94 -4.55 -3.88 5.33
CA TRP A 94 -4.00 -3.20 6.50
C TRP A 94 -3.38 -1.85 6.14
N LEU A 95 -2.53 -1.83 5.12
CA LEU A 95 -1.77 -0.62 4.72
C LEU A 95 -2.69 0.53 4.34
N LEU A 96 -3.77 0.24 3.61
CA LEU A 96 -4.70 1.24 3.14
C LEU A 96 -5.90 1.45 4.06
N GLY A 97 -5.93 0.80 5.22
CA GLY A 97 -7.05 0.94 6.15
C GLY A 97 -8.38 0.50 5.56
N ASN A 98 -8.38 -0.60 4.83
CA ASN A 98 -9.55 -1.17 4.17
C ASN A 98 -10.14 -0.27 3.07
N LEU A 99 -9.32 0.55 2.44
CA LEU A 99 -9.71 1.35 1.27
C LEU A 99 -9.37 0.59 -0.02
N HIS A 100 -10.21 0.74 -1.03
CA HIS A 100 -10.11 -0.04 -2.27
C HIS A 100 -10.20 0.87 -3.50
N PRO A 101 -9.14 1.63 -3.83
CA PRO A 101 -9.14 2.47 -5.03
C PRO A 101 -9.34 1.63 -6.29
N ASP A 102 -10.12 2.13 -7.24
CA ASP A 102 -10.30 1.44 -8.51
C ASP A 102 -9.10 1.67 -9.44
N HIS A 103 -9.01 0.86 -10.51
CA HIS A 103 -7.88 0.91 -11.42
C HIS A 103 -7.78 2.24 -12.18
N LYS A 104 -8.90 2.92 -12.42
CA LYS A 104 -8.88 4.24 -13.07
C LYS A 104 -8.26 5.29 -12.16
N THR A 105 -8.64 5.30 -10.90
CA THR A 105 -8.06 6.19 -9.89
C THR A 105 -6.57 5.94 -9.74
N ILE A 106 -6.16 4.67 -9.68
CA ILE A 106 -4.76 4.27 -9.57
C ILE A 106 -3.97 4.74 -10.79
N ALA A 107 -4.48 4.49 -12.00
CA ALA A 107 -3.81 4.88 -13.23
C ALA A 107 -3.71 6.40 -13.38
N ASP A 108 -4.75 7.12 -13.01
CA ASP A 108 -4.78 8.58 -13.05
C ASP A 108 -3.74 9.19 -12.10
N PHE A 109 -3.68 8.67 -10.88
CA PHE A 109 -2.67 9.09 -9.91
C PHE A 109 -1.25 8.88 -10.45
N ARG A 110 -1.00 7.70 -11.04
CA ARG A 110 0.30 7.37 -11.63
C ARG A 110 0.68 8.35 -12.73
N SER A 111 -0.24 8.70 -13.63
CA SER A 111 0.06 9.60 -14.73
C SER A 111 0.33 11.02 -14.27
N LYS A 112 -0.35 11.47 -13.22
CA LYS A 112 -0.21 12.84 -12.70
C LYS A 112 0.94 13.02 -11.72
N GLN A 113 1.33 11.95 -11.02
CA GLN A 113 2.31 12.01 -9.92
C GLN A 113 3.53 11.12 -10.17
N THR A 114 3.89 10.92 -11.43
CA THR A 114 5.00 10.03 -11.81
C THR A 114 6.29 10.39 -11.08
N SER A 115 6.66 11.67 -11.03
CA SER A 115 7.89 12.11 -10.39
C SER A 115 7.88 11.88 -8.87
N GLY A 116 6.77 12.18 -8.22
CA GLY A 116 6.63 11.97 -6.78
C GLY A 116 6.68 10.50 -6.41
N ILE A 117 6.00 9.65 -7.18
CA ILE A 117 6.02 8.20 -6.97
C ILE A 117 7.44 7.67 -7.14
N HIS A 118 8.11 8.07 -8.21
CA HIS A 118 9.48 7.62 -8.51
C HIS A 118 10.45 8.04 -7.41
N GLU A 119 10.38 9.29 -6.98
CA GLU A 119 11.23 9.81 -5.91
C GLU A 119 11.03 9.06 -4.61
N CYS A 120 9.77 8.82 -4.22
CA CYS A 120 9.45 8.08 -3.00
C CYS A 120 9.97 6.64 -3.07
N CYS A 121 9.77 5.96 -4.20
CA CYS A 121 10.23 4.58 -4.36
C CYS A 121 11.75 4.48 -4.29
N LEU A 122 12.49 5.42 -4.90
CA LEU A 122 13.94 5.45 -4.82
C LEU A 122 14.42 5.71 -3.39
N ASP A 123 13.81 6.66 -2.70
CA ASP A 123 14.17 6.98 -1.32
C ASP A 123 13.90 5.81 -0.40
N PHE A 124 12.78 5.12 -0.60
CA PHE A 124 12.45 3.94 0.19
C PHE A 124 13.46 2.81 -0.04
N ARG A 125 13.85 2.60 -1.29
CA ARG A 125 14.88 1.62 -1.61
C ARG A 125 16.20 1.94 -0.94
N ARG A 126 16.62 3.20 -0.98
CA ARG A 126 17.85 3.66 -0.31
C ARG A 126 17.76 3.42 1.19
N PHE A 127 16.61 3.69 1.78
CA PHE A 127 16.36 3.43 3.19
C PHE A 127 16.49 1.94 3.53
N LEU A 128 15.92 1.07 2.71
CA LEU A 128 16.00 -0.38 2.94
C LEU A 128 17.45 -0.88 2.82
N VAL A 129 18.20 -0.38 1.85
CA VAL A 129 19.62 -0.75 1.68
C VAL A 129 20.43 -0.26 2.89
N SER A 130 20.26 0.98 3.31
CA SER A 130 21.04 1.56 4.40
C SER A 130 20.71 0.92 5.75
N SER A 131 19.51 0.42 5.93
CA SER A 131 19.09 -0.26 7.17
C SER A 131 19.35 -1.77 7.16
N GLY A 132 19.91 -2.31 6.07
CA GLY A 132 20.27 -3.71 5.99
C GLY A 132 19.13 -4.66 5.63
N TYR A 133 17.94 -4.16 5.29
CA TYR A 133 16.81 -5.00 4.91
C TYR A 133 17.02 -5.69 3.56
N ILE A 134 17.72 -5.01 2.62
CA ILE A 134 18.07 -5.62 1.35
C ILE A 134 19.54 -5.33 1.05
N SER A 135 20.18 -6.25 0.32
CA SER A 135 21.52 -6.06 -0.16
C SER A 135 21.51 -5.09 -1.34
N GLY A 136 22.48 -4.15 -1.39
CA GLY A 136 22.67 -3.27 -2.54
C GLY A 136 22.98 -4.00 -3.84
N LYS A 137 23.30 -5.29 -3.77
CA LYS A 137 23.56 -6.13 -4.94
C LYS A 137 22.29 -6.73 -5.54
N LEU A 138 21.17 -6.70 -4.81
CA LEU A 138 19.89 -7.21 -5.27
C LEU A 138 19.12 -6.08 -5.93
N VAL A 139 19.35 -5.92 -7.16
CA VAL A 139 18.67 -4.88 -7.94
C VAL A 139 17.76 -5.49 -8.97
#